data_2b59d8b3bd61eb32965d6067427f4050
#
_entry.id   2b59d8b3bd61eb32965d6067427f4050
#
_cell.length_a   1.000
_cell.length_b   1.000
_cell.length_c   1.000
_cell.angle_alpha   90.00
_cell.angle_beta   90.00
_cell.angle_gamma   90.00
#
_symmetry.space_group_name_H-M   'P 1'
#
loop_
_entity.id
_entity.type
_entity.pdbx_description
1 polymer ?
#
loop_
_entity_poly.entity_id
_entity_poly.type
_entity_poly.pdbx_seq_one_letter_code
_entity_poly.pdbx_strand_id
1 'polypeptide(L)'
;MRRLGVNIDHIATLRNARGELHPDPIFAAKFVKETGADSITIHLREDRRHIKDNDAKKICSLKKILVNLEISTNPKMISKALKIKPNYICLVPENRKEVTTEGGLDLDKNKNKIKNIILKFKKKKIRTSLFINPSINDIKTSYKLGSDCVEIHTGRLSRLVKLKKNYSKELNRIKKCSIIAKKIGLEVHAGHGLDYKTTELLSRFKEIEEFKSSPFYQLKAR
;
A
#
# COMPACT_ATOMS: atom_id res chain seq x y z
N MET A 1 18.56 -4.15 -3.66
CA MET A 1 18.04 -4.75 -2.42
C MET A 1 16.53 -4.59 -2.40
N ARG A 2 15.76 -5.58 -1.97
CA ARG A 2 14.29 -5.45 -1.82
C ARG A 2 13.96 -4.87 -0.48
N ARG A 3 12.88 -4.11 -0.43
CA ARG A 3 12.42 -3.44 0.79
C ARG A 3 11.23 -4.17 1.38
N LEU A 4 11.09 -4.08 2.71
CA LEU A 4 9.94 -4.54 3.48
C LEU A 4 9.20 -3.34 4.07
N GLY A 5 7.98 -3.13 3.62
CA GLY A 5 7.02 -2.23 4.23
C GLY A 5 6.07 -2.99 5.14
N VAL A 6 5.89 -2.52 6.36
CA VAL A 6 5.06 -3.18 7.37
C VAL A 6 3.81 -2.36 7.65
N ASN A 7 2.64 -2.94 7.37
CA ASN A 7 1.37 -2.34 7.73
C ASN A 7 1.05 -2.61 9.20
N ILE A 8 0.81 -1.55 9.97
CA ILE A 8 0.53 -1.62 11.41
C ILE A 8 -0.92 -1.26 11.79
N ASP A 9 -1.84 -1.20 10.82
CA ASP A 9 -3.25 -0.83 11.06
C ASP A 9 -3.93 -1.69 12.11
N HIS A 10 -3.63 -3.00 12.12
CA HIS A 10 -4.27 -3.93 13.05
C HIS A 10 -3.86 -3.71 14.52
N ILE A 11 -2.73 -3.08 14.77
CA ILE A 11 -2.35 -2.62 16.12
C ILE A 11 -3.37 -1.58 16.60
N ALA A 12 -3.68 -0.61 15.74
CA ALA A 12 -4.70 0.39 16.05
C ALA A 12 -6.11 -0.22 16.12
N THR A 13 -6.42 -1.23 15.30
CA THR A 13 -7.69 -1.96 15.36
C THR A 13 -7.88 -2.60 16.73
N LEU A 14 -6.87 -3.31 17.23
CA LEU A 14 -6.93 -3.96 18.53
C LEU A 14 -7.07 -2.94 19.67
N ARG A 15 -6.29 -1.85 19.65
CA ARG A 15 -6.43 -0.74 20.60
C ARG A 15 -7.86 -0.18 20.61
N ASN A 16 -8.42 0.08 19.41
CA ASN A 16 -9.77 0.66 19.29
C ASN A 16 -10.85 -0.30 19.78
N ALA A 17 -10.72 -1.60 19.50
CA ALA A 17 -11.67 -2.62 19.97
C ALA A 17 -11.69 -2.77 21.48
N ARG A 18 -10.55 -2.54 22.16
CA ARG A 18 -10.45 -2.56 23.62
C ARG A 18 -10.92 -1.26 24.26
N GLY A 19 -11.01 -0.16 23.52
CA GLY A 19 -11.31 1.17 24.06
C GLY A 19 -10.21 1.76 24.95
N GLU A 20 -8.98 1.25 24.82
CA GLU A 20 -7.83 1.61 25.66
C GLU A 20 -6.77 2.42 24.92
N LEU A 21 -5.66 2.73 25.60
CA LEU A 21 -4.49 3.38 24.99
C LEU A 21 -3.53 2.39 24.35
N HIS A 22 -3.60 1.12 24.71
CA HIS A 22 -2.72 0.05 24.25
C HIS A 22 -3.47 -1.03 23.47
N PRO A 23 -2.80 -1.70 22.50
CA PRO A 23 -1.41 -1.44 22.04
C PRO A 23 -1.28 -0.12 21.27
N ASP A 24 -0.15 0.60 21.47
CA ASP A 24 0.11 1.90 20.86
C ASP A 24 0.71 1.76 19.45
N PRO A 25 0.04 2.29 18.37
CA PRO A 25 0.57 2.24 17.02
C PRO A 25 1.89 3.01 16.83
N ILE A 26 2.14 4.04 17.65
CA ILE A 26 3.38 4.83 17.56
C ILE A 26 4.56 4.00 18.09
N PHE A 27 4.36 3.30 19.19
CA PHE A 27 5.34 2.34 19.72
C PHE A 27 5.60 1.23 18.68
N ALA A 28 4.53 0.65 18.11
CA ALA A 28 4.65 -0.38 17.08
C ALA A 28 5.44 0.10 15.85
N ALA A 29 5.24 1.34 15.39
CA ALA A 29 5.99 1.91 14.29
C ALA A 29 7.50 1.98 14.59
N LYS A 30 7.89 2.41 15.80
CA LYS A 30 9.29 2.44 16.23
C LYS A 30 9.88 1.03 16.31
N PHE A 31 9.20 0.12 16.99
CA PHE A 31 9.63 -1.26 17.16
C PHE A 31 9.86 -1.97 15.82
N VAL A 32 8.89 -1.88 14.90
CA VAL A 32 8.99 -2.48 13.57
C VAL A 32 10.18 -1.90 12.79
N LYS A 33 10.46 -0.60 12.92
CA LYS A 33 11.63 0.02 12.30
C LYS A 33 12.95 -0.50 12.90
N GLU A 34 13.02 -0.65 14.20
CA GLU A 34 14.19 -1.17 14.91
C GLU A 34 14.47 -2.65 14.55
N THR A 35 13.42 -3.42 14.21
CA THR A 35 13.55 -4.81 13.74
C THR A 35 13.89 -4.95 12.25
N GLY A 36 14.16 -3.85 11.55
CA GLY A 36 14.72 -3.86 10.20
C GLY A 36 13.74 -3.60 9.05
N ALA A 37 12.51 -3.16 9.33
CA ALA A 37 11.61 -2.73 8.27
C ALA A 37 12.13 -1.47 7.57
N ASP A 38 11.97 -1.41 6.25
CA ASP A 38 12.36 -0.25 5.44
C ASP A 38 11.34 0.87 5.50
N SER A 39 10.06 0.52 5.57
CA SER A 39 8.94 1.48 5.65
C SER A 39 7.81 0.98 6.53
N ILE A 40 7.01 1.91 7.03
CA ILE A 40 5.77 1.65 7.76
C ILE A 40 4.59 2.04 6.87
N THR A 41 3.62 1.15 6.75
CA THR A 41 2.35 1.47 6.07
C THR A 41 1.25 1.66 7.10
N ILE A 42 0.50 2.74 6.96
CA ILE A 42 -0.70 3.03 7.74
C ILE A 42 -1.83 3.49 6.81
N HIS A 43 -3.04 3.02 7.05
CA HIS A 43 -4.21 3.42 6.29
C HIS A 43 -5.11 4.35 7.13
N LEU A 44 -5.12 5.63 6.77
CA LEU A 44 -6.04 6.60 7.35
C LEU A 44 -7.38 6.54 6.62
N ARG A 45 -8.23 5.59 7.00
CA ARG A 45 -9.56 5.37 6.41
C ARG A 45 -10.51 6.52 6.72
N GLU A 46 -11.50 6.71 5.85
CA GLU A 46 -12.55 7.71 6.08
C GLU A 46 -13.33 7.45 7.37
N ASP A 47 -13.59 6.20 7.72
CA ASP A 47 -14.33 5.76 8.90
C ASP A 47 -13.48 5.64 10.18
N ARG A 48 -12.16 5.83 10.10
CA ARG A 48 -11.23 5.77 11.25
C ARG A 48 -11.28 4.47 12.06
N ARG A 49 -11.69 3.37 11.46
CA ARG A 49 -11.77 2.08 12.16
C ARG A 49 -10.42 1.54 12.65
N HIS A 50 -9.33 2.01 12.05
CA HIS A 50 -7.95 1.65 12.40
C HIS A 50 -7.19 2.87 12.93
N ILE A 51 -6.32 3.43 12.12
CA ILE A 51 -5.52 4.63 12.41
C ILE A 51 -6.44 5.86 12.57
N LYS A 52 -6.23 6.61 13.64
CA LYS A 52 -6.87 7.91 13.89
C LYS A 52 -6.00 9.06 13.38
N ASP A 53 -6.57 10.24 13.20
CA ASP A 53 -5.86 11.43 12.69
C ASP A 53 -4.59 11.76 13.51
N ASN A 54 -4.68 11.62 14.84
CA ASN A 54 -3.55 11.88 15.75
C ASN A 54 -2.44 10.83 15.58
N ASP A 55 -2.80 9.55 15.39
CA ASP A 55 -1.83 8.49 15.14
C ASP A 55 -1.05 8.79 13.84
N ALA A 56 -1.77 9.07 12.75
CA ALA A 56 -1.17 9.38 11.46
C ALA A 56 -0.21 10.59 11.55
N LYS A 57 -0.64 11.67 12.22
CA LYS A 57 0.21 12.85 12.44
C LYS A 57 1.48 12.50 13.22
N LYS A 58 1.36 11.78 14.34
CA LYS A 58 2.49 11.41 15.19
C LYS A 58 3.44 10.45 14.48
N ILE A 59 2.92 9.39 13.81
CA ILE A 59 3.75 8.41 13.10
C ILE A 59 4.50 9.08 11.94
N CYS A 60 3.83 9.93 11.14
CA CYS A 60 4.48 10.64 10.04
C CYS A 60 5.49 11.70 10.51
N SER A 61 5.45 12.14 11.77
CA SER A 61 6.43 13.06 12.34
C SER A 61 7.69 12.37 12.91
N LEU A 62 7.70 11.04 13.00
CA LEU A 62 8.84 10.28 13.50
C LEU A 62 10.04 10.42 12.55
N LYS A 63 11.18 10.83 13.10
CA LYS A 63 12.43 10.92 12.35
C LYS A 63 12.95 9.52 12.00
N LYS A 64 13.63 9.42 10.85
CA LYS A 64 14.26 8.17 10.37
C LYS A 64 13.29 7.02 10.05
N ILE A 65 11.98 7.27 9.99
CA ILE A 65 10.97 6.29 9.59
C ILE A 65 10.32 6.76 8.29
N LEU A 66 10.38 5.92 7.25
CA LEU A 66 9.66 6.16 6.01
C LEU A 66 8.22 5.69 6.18
N VAL A 67 7.27 6.59 5.98
CA VAL A 67 5.84 6.29 6.14
C VAL A 67 5.14 6.33 4.79
N ASN A 68 4.48 5.22 4.45
CA ASN A 68 3.52 5.12 3.36
C ASN A 68 2.11 5.30 3.95
N LEU A 69 1.47 6.41 3.62
CA LEU A 69 0.11 6.71 4.07
C LEU A 69 -0.90 6.32 3.00
N GLU A 70 -1.73 5.32 3.28
CA GLU A 70 -2.84 4.92 2.42
C GLU A 70 -4.05 5.79 2.70
N ILE A 71 -4.68 6.30 1.64
CA ILE A 71 -5.89 7.13 1.71
C ILE A 71 -6.77 6.91 0.48
N SER A 72 -8.08 7.18 0.65
CA SER A 72 -9.01 7.28 -0.49
C SER A 72 -8.80 8.56 -1.31
N THR A 73 -9.47 8.62 -2.46
CA THR A 73 -9.46 9.82 -3.31
C THR A 73 -10.40 10.93 -2.82
N ASN A 74 -10.96 10.82 -1.61
CA ASN A 74 -11.84 11.81 -1.00
C ASN A 74 -11.08 13.14 -0.76
N PRO A 75 -11.65 14.31 -1.16
CA PRO A 75 -10.99 15.60 -0.99
C PRO A 75 -10.57 15.92 0.45
N LYS A 76 -11.36 15.51 1.44
CA LYS A 76 -11.03 15.70 2.87
C LYS A 76 -9.79 14.89 3.27
N MET A 77 -9.65 13.67 2.76
CA MET A 77 -8.49 12.81 3.02
C MET A 77 -7.23 13.37 2.35
N ILE A 78 -7.35 13.82 1.10
CA ILE A 78 -6.25 14.49 0.38
C ILE A 78 -5.76 15.73 1.14
N SER A 79 -6.69 16.60 1.59
CA SER A 79 -6.33 17.78 2.37
C SER A 79 -5.59 17.44 3.67
N LYS A 80 -6.05 16.41 4.39
CA LYS A 80 -5.37 15.92 5.60
C LYS A 80 -3.96 15.40 5.30
N ALA A 81 -3.82 14.56 4.28
CA ALA A 81 -2.52 14.01 3.90
C ALA A 81 -1.51 15.09 3.48
N LEU A 82 -1.96 16.13 2.77
CA LEU A 82 -1.13 17.28 2.41
C LEU A 82 -0.65 18.09 3.64
N LYS A 83 -1.43 18.12 4.72
CA LYS A 83 -1.04 18.73 6.01
C LYS A 83 -0.08 17.85 6.81
N ILE A 84 -0.32 16.54 6.83
CA ILE A 84 0.51 15.55 7.53
C ILE A 84 1.90 15.43 6.88
N LYS A 85 1.99 15.53 5.55
CA LYS A 85 3.22 15.41 4.75
C LYS A 85 3.99 14.10 4.97
N PRO A 86 3.38 12.93 4.71
CA PRO A 86 4.09 11.66 4.76
C PRO A 86 5.18 11.59 3.68
N ASN A 87 6.07 10.60 3.76
CA ASN A 87 7.09 10.35 2.72
C ASN A 87 6.45 9.86 1.42
N TYR A 88 5.45 8.97 1.55
CA TYR A 88 4.75 8.33 0.43
C TYR A 88 3.25 8.40 0.66
N ILE A 89 2.51 8.52 -0.45
CA ILE A 89 1.05 8.34 -0.48
C ILE A 89 0.74 7.14 -1.37
N CYS A 90 -0.14 6.26 -0.91
CA CYS A 90 -0.78 5.26 -1.76
C CYS A 90 -2.28 5.57 -1.85
N LEU A 91 -2.77 5.80 -3.07
CA LEU A 91 -4.20 5.96 -3.29
C LEU A 91 -4.85 4.59 -3.39
N VAL A 92 -5.81 4.33 -2.49
CA VAL A 92 -6.54 3.07 -2.39
C VAL A 92 -8.05 3.29 -2.51
N PRO A 93 -8.84 2.33 -3.00
CA PRO A 93 -10.29 2.44 -3.03
C PRO A 93 -10.88 2.18 -1.63
N GLU A 94 -11.83 3.02 -1.19
CA GLU A 94 -12.56 2.82 0.05
C GLU A 94 -14.06 2.67 -0.15
N ASN A 95 -14.61 3.13 -1.26
CA ASN A 95 -16.02 3.00 -1.58
C ASN A 95 -16.22 2.24 -2.91
N ARG A 96 -17.47 1.77 -3.14
CA ARG A 96 -17.80 0.96 -4.32
C ARG A 96 -17.58 1.67 -5.66
N LYS A 97 -17.56 3.01 -5.68
CA LYS A 97 -17.32 3.80 -6.90
C LYS A 97 -15.84 3.88 -7.27
N GLU A 98 -14.96 3.63 -6.32
CA GLU A 98 -13.50 3.72 -6.50
C GLU A 98 -12.86 2.36 -6.76
N VAL A 99 -13.56 1.25 -6.43
CA VAL A 99 -13.03 -0.11 -6.50
C VAL A 99 -13.42 -0.81 -7.80
N THR A 100 -12.49 -1.56 -8.36
CA THR A 100 -12.76 -2.51 -9.45
C THR A 100 -13.33 -3.83 -8.90
N THR A 101 -13.82 -4.70 -9.78
CA THR A 101 -14.28 -6.04 -9.40
C THR A 101 -13.20 -6.92 -8.76
N GLU A 102 -11.94 -6.60 -8.97
CA GLU A 102 -10.78 -7.33 -8.41
C GLU A 102 -10.18 -6.68 -7.16
N GLY A 103 -10.64 -5.49 -6.76
CA GLY A 103 -10.23 -4.81 -5.53
C GLY A 103 -9.23 -3.67 -5.68
N GLY A 104 -8.67 -3.42 -6.86
CA GLY A 104 -7.81 -2.26 -7.14
C GLY A 104 -8.60 -0.99 -7.42
N LEU A 105 -7.91 0.15 -7.42
CA LEU A 105 -8.48 1.46 -7.75
C LEU A 105 -8.94 1.50 -9.22
N ASP A 106 -10.17 1.95 -9.46
CA ASP A 106 -10.71 2.13 -10.81
C ASP A 106 -10.14 3.41 -11.44
N LEU A 107 -9.07 3.23 -12.23
CA LEU A 107 -8.37 4.33 -12.87
C LEU A 107 -9.16 4.92 -14.04
N ASP A 108 -9.95 4.10 -14.72
CA ASP A 108 -10.65 4.55 -15.95
C ASP A 108 -11.74 5.57 -15.66
N LYS A 109 -12.51 5.34 -14.61
CA LYS A 109 -13.57 6.27 -14.18
C LYS A 109 -13.04 7.53 -13.50
N ASN A 110 -11.81 7.52 -12.98
CA ASN A 110 -11.30 8.57 -12.10
C ASN A 110 -10.05 9.27 -12.63
N LYS A 111 -9.69 9.12 -13.93
CA LYS A 111 -8.44 9.63 -14.52
C LYS A 111 -8.10 11.06 -14.15
N ASN A 112 -8.98 11.99 -14.45
CA ASN A 112 -8.73 13.43 -14.22
C ASN A 112 -8.61 13.75 -12.73
N LYS A 113 -9.44 13.14 -11.89
CA LYS A 113 -9.41 13.30 -10.43
C LYS A 113 -8.06 12.83 -9.89
N ILE A 114 -7.62 11.62 -10.24
CA ILE A 114 -6.36 11.02 -9.78
C ILE A 114 -5.17 11.84 -10.27
N LYS A 115 -5.14 12.25 -11.54
CA LYS A 115 -4.09 13.11 -12.09
C LYS A 115 -3.92 14.39 -11.28
N ASN A 116 -5.02 15.07 -10.98
CA ASN A 116 -5.01 16.31 -10.17
C ASN A 116 -4.51 16.05 -8.73
N ILE A 117 -4.85 14.90 -8.14
CA ILE A 117 -4.36 14.51 -6.82
C ILE A 117 -2.84 14.30 -6.86
N ILE A 118 -2.34 13.53 -7.82
CA ILE A 118 -0.90 13.28 -8.00
C ILE A 118 -0.14 14.59 -8.14
N LEU A 119 -0.62 15.52 -8.97
CA LEU A 119 0.02 16.83 -9.14
C LEU A 119 0.09 17.64 -7.84
N LYS A 120 -0.95 17.56 -6.97
CA LYS A 120 -0.92 18.22 -5.66
C LYS A 120 0.17 17.65 -4.75
N PHE A 121 0.33 16.33 -4.71
CA PHE A 121 1.37 15.69 -3.91
C PHE A 121 2.78 15.94 -4.48
N LYS A 122 2.96 15.89 -5.80
CA LYS A 122 4.22 16.22 -6.46
C LYS A 122 4.71 17.64 -6.13
N LYS A 123 3.81 18.63 -6.13
CA LYS A 123 4.14 20.01 -5.70
C LYS A 123 4.66 20.09 -4.27
N LYS A 124 4.35 19.11 -3.42
CA LYS A 124 4.84 19.00 -2.04
C LYS A 124 6.01 18.01 -1.89
N LYS A 125 6.57 17.51 -3.00
CA LYS A 125 7.63 16.51 -3.04
C LYS A 125 7.29 15.21 -2.31
N ILE A 126 6.00 14.84 -2.31
CA ILE A 126 5.50 13.59 -1.74
C ILE A 126 5.36 12.59 -2.88
N ARG A 127 6.01 11.43 -2.77
CA ARG A 127 5.91 10.36 -3.76
C ARG A 127 4.53 9.73 -3.75
N THR A 128 4.04 9.37 -4.92
CA THR A 128 2.70 8.82 -5.11
C THR A 128 2.74 7.39 -5.64
N SER A 129 1.91 6.54 -5.09
CA SER A 129 1.63 5.19 -5.53
C SER A 129 0.15 5.00 -5.79
N LEU A 130 -0.21 4.13 -6.72
CA LEU A 130 -1.59 3.72 -6.99
C LEU A 130 -1.74 2.24 -6.70
N PHE A 131 -2.73 1.88 -5.87
CA PHE A 131 -3.09 0.49 -5.60
C PHE A 131 -3.98 -0.06 -6.71
N ILE A 132 -3.43 -0.91 -7.55
CA ILE A 132 -4.06 -1.35 -8.82
C ILE A 132 -4.09 -2.86 -8.96
N ASN A 133 -4.99 -3.34 -9.81
CA ASN A 133 -4.95 -4.73 -10.21
C ASN A 133 -3.72 -5.03 -11.10
N PRO A 134 -3.29 -6.30 -11.21
CA PRO A 134 -2.25 -6.71 -12.16
C PRO A 134 -2.80 -6.66 -13.60
N SER A 135 -3.02 -5.47 -14.11
CA SER A 135 -3.54 -5.13 -15.45
C SER A 135 -2.54 -4.26 -16.20
N ILE A 136 -2.21 -4.65 -17.44
CA ILE A 136 -1.30 -3.87 -18.28
C ILE A 136 -1.88 -2.48 -18.58
N ASN A 137 -3.21 -2.39 -18.71
CA ASN A 137 -3.90 -1.11 -18.91
C ASN A 137 -3.72 -0.21 -17.68
N ASP A 138 -3.91 -0.76 -16.46
CA ASP A 138 -3.76 0.01 -15.22
C ASP A 138 -2.31 0.48 -15.02
N ILE A 139 -1.33 -0.37 -15.34
CA ILE A 139 0.09 0.00 -15.34
C ILE A 139 0.37 1.20 -16.26
N LYS A 140 -0.06 1.09 -17.52
CA LYS A 140 0.13 2.16 -18.51
C LYS A 140 -0.61 3.44 -18.13
N THR A 141 -1.81 3.30 -17.59
CA THR A 141 -2.61 4.45 -17.12
C THR A 141 -1.94 5.11 -15.92
N SER A 142 -1.44 4.35 -14.94
CA SER A 142 -0.70 4.88 -13.78
C SER A 142 0.51 5.73 -14.21
N TYR A 143 1.28 5.25 -15.17
CA TYR A 143 2.39 6.01 -15.76
C TYR A 143 1.93 7.32 -16.42
N LYS A 144 0.89 7.26 -17.27
CA LYS A 144 0.33 8.45 -17.93
C LYS A 144 -0.24 9.48 -16.95
N LEU A 145 -0.76 9.03 -15.81
CA LEU A 145 -1.24 9.91 -14.73
C LEU A 145 -0.09 10.56 -13.95
N GLY A 146 1.14 10.06 -14.13
CA GLY A 146 2.34 10.59 -13.52
C GLY A 146 2.61 10.03 -12.13
N SER A 147 2.10 8.84 -11.80
CA SER A 147 2.46 8.15 -10.55
C SER A 147 3.95 7.81 -10.53
N ASP A 148 4.57 7.81 -9.36
CA ASP A 148 5.96 7.40 -9.18
C ASP A 148 6.07 5.88 -9.01
N CYS A 149 5.06 5.27 -8.41
CA CYS A 149 5.00 3.85 -8.08
C CYS A 149 3.63 3.27 -8.42
N VAL A 150 3.58 1.94 -8.47
CA VAL A 150 2.35 1.17 -8.40
C VAL A 150 2.47 0.09 -7.34
N GLU A 151 1.39 -0.12 -6.59
CA GLU A 151 1.26 -1.28 -5.72
C GLU A 151 0.31 -2.27 -6.37
N ILE A 152 0.86 -3.42 -6.79
CA ILE A 152 0.08 -4.46 -7.45
C ILE A 152 -0.70 -5.26 -6.40
N HIS A 153 -2.01 -5.33 -6.56
CA HIS A 153 -2.92 -6.10 -5.71
C HIS A 153 -2.66 -7.61 -5.84
N THR A 154 -2.21 -8.26 -4.75
CA THR A 154 -1.84 -9.68 -4.74
C THR A 154 -2.88 -10.58 -4.06
N GLY A 155 -4.00 -10.05 -3.62
CA GLY A 155 -5.01 -10.79 -2.85
C GLY A 155 -5.59 -12.00 -3.56
N ARG A 156 -5.78 -11.94 -4.90
CA ARG A 156 -6.22 -13.08 -5.69
C ARG A 156 -5.19 -14.20 -5.70
N LEU A 157 -3.91 -13.87 -5.91
CA LEU A 157 -2.80 -14.84 -5.82
C LEU A 157 -2.78 -15.52 -4.45
N SER A 158 -2.79 -14.72 -3.38
CA SER A 158 -2.77 -15.20 -2.01
C SER A 158 -3.93 -16.13 -1.70
N ARG A 159 -5.13 -15.78 -2.16
CA ARG A 159 -6.33 -16.63 -2.02
C ARG A 159 -6.18 -17.97 -2.75
N LEU A 160 -5.69 -17.96 -3.98
CA LEU A 160 -5.49 -19.20 -4.75
C LEU A 160 -4.46 -20.11 -4.09
N VAL A 161 -3.34 -19.55 -3.59
CA VAL A 161 -2.29 -20.29 -2.88
C VAL A 161 -2.84 -20.90 -1.58
N LYS A 162 -3.57 -20.12 -0.77
CA LYS A 162 -4.19 -20.61 0.48
C LYS A 162 -5.20 -21.74 0.24
N LEU A 163 -5.97 -21.64 -0.84
CA LEU A 163 -6.96 -22.65 -1.23
C LEU A 163 -6.34 -23.83 -2.01
N LYS A 164 -5.00 -23.88 -2.16
CA LYS A 164 -4.28 -24.91 -2.94
C LYS A 164 -4.81 -25.07 -4.38
N LYS A 165 -5.33 -23.98 -4.97
CA LYS A 165 -5.80 -23.94 -6.36
C LYS A 165 -4.68 -23.53 -7.31
N ASN A 166 -4.85 -23.83 -8.61
CA ASN A 166 -3.88 -23.40 -9.62
C ASN A 166 -3.77 -21.86 -9.68
N TYR A 167 -2.60 -21.35 -9.39
CA TYR A 167 -2.28 -19.91 -9.34
C TYR A 167 -1.35 -19.47 -10.47
N SER A 168 -0.92 -20.37 -11.34
CA SER A 168 0.10 -20.09 -12.38
C SER A 168 -0.30 -18.94 -13.32
N LYS A 169 -1.58 -18.89 -13.70
CA LYS A 169 -2.11 -17.81 -14.54
C LYS A 169 -2.00 -16.44 -13.85
N GLU A 170 -2.36 -16.37 -12.59
CA GLU A 170 -2.32 -15.12 -11.82
C GLU A 170 -0.87 -14.70 -11.51
N LEU A 171 -0.02 -15.63 -11.17
CA LEU A 171 1.40 -15.39 -10.96
C LEU A 171 2.07 -14.82 -12.22
N ASN A 172 1.80 -15.41 -13.40
CA ASN A 172 2.30 -14.91 -14.68
C ASN A 172 1.73 -13.53 -15.03
N ARG A 173 0.48 -13.25 -14.67
CA ARG A 173 -0.15 -11.94 -14.86
C ARG A 173 0.58 -10.86 -14.06
N ILE A 174 0.86 -11.12 -12.77
CA ILE A 174 1.63 -10.22 -11.91
C ILE A 174 3.04 -10.02 -12.48
N LYS A 175 3.74 -11.11 -12.87
CA LYS A 175 5.08 -11.03 -13.48
C LYS A 175 5.11 -10.12 -14.69
N LYS A 176 4.19 -10.32 -15.65
CA LYS A 176 4.11 -9.50 -16.87
C LYS A 176 3.89 -8.02 -16.54
N CYS A 177 2.99 -7.73 -15.59
CA CYS A 177 2.71 -6.37 -15.15
C CYS A 177 3.94 -5.73 -14.49
N SER A 178 4.65 -6.46 -13.62
CA SER A 178 5.87 -5.96 -12.97
C SER A 178 6.97 -5.62 -13.98
N ILE A 179 7.20 -6.48 -14.98
CA ILE A 179 8.17 -6.24 -16.05
C ILE A 179 7.83 -4.97 -16.82
N ILE A 180 6.55 -4.82 -17.24
CA ILE A 180 6.11 -3.66 -18.01
C ILE A 180 6.21 -2.39 -17.17
N ALA A 181 5.76 -2.41 -15.92
CA ALA A 181 5.83 -1.27 -15.02
C ALA A 181 7.28 -0.78 -14.86
N LYS A 182 8.21 -1.70 -14.59
CA LYS A 182 9.63 -1.37 -14.47
C LYS A 182 10.21 -0.80 -15.75
N LYS A 183 9.88 -1.41 -16.91
CA LYS A 183 10.35 -0.95 -18.21
C LYS A 183 9.94 0.48 -18.56
N ILE A 184 8.75 0.91 -18.13
CA ILE A 184 8.27 2.28 -18.38
C ILE A 184 8.63 3.28 -17.27
N GLY A 185 9.43 2.86 -16.27
CA GLY A 185 9.97 3.74 -15.23
C GLY A 185 9.14 3.87 -13.96
N LEU A 186 8.15 2.98 -13.74
CA LEU A 186 7.44 2.91 -12.46
C LEU A 186 8.20 2.03 -11.48
N GLU A 187 8.26 2.45 -10.22
CA GLU A 187 8.64 1.57 -9.11
C GLU A 187 7.49 0.59 -8.80
N VAL A 188 7.83 -0.68 -8.55
CA VAL A 188 6.84 -1.74 -8.38
C VAL A 188 6.83 -2.24 -6.95
N HIS A 189 5.68 -2.11 -6.31
CA HIS A 189 5.40 -2.71 -5.01
C HIS A 189 4.38 -3.84 -5.17
N ALA A 190 4.37 -4.78 -4.24
CA ALA A 190 3.37 -5.84 -4.14
C ALA A 190 2.77 -5.84 -2.74
N GLY A 191 1.45 -5.88 -2.65
CA GLY A 191 0.75 -5.81 -1.37
C GLY A 191 -0.62 -6.46 -1.40
N HIS A 192 -1.22 -6.51 -0.24
CA HIS A 192 -2.51 -7.09 0.09
C HIS A 192 -2.54 -8.62 0.12
N GLY A 193 -2.79 -9.16 1.31
CA GLY A 193 -2.98 -10.59 1.56
C GLY A 193 -1.70 -11.43 1.53
N LEU A 194 -0.52 -10.83 1.40
CA LEU A 194 0.76 -11.53 1.38
C LEU A 194 1.01 -12.31 2.67
N ASP A 195 1.44 -13.55 2.50
CA ASP A 195 2.02 -14.42 3.52
C ASP A 195 3.42 -14.89 3.07
N TYR A 196 4.09 -15.71 3.87
CA TYR A 196 5.44 -16.20 3.55
C TYR A 196 5.50 -16.90 2.20
N LYS A 197 4.54 -17.78 1.90
CA LYS A 197 4.53 -18.57 0.67
C LYS A 197 4.30 -17.71 -0.57
N THR A 198 3.35 -16.79 -0.50
CA THR A 198 3.08 -15.86 -1.61
C THR A 198 4.21 -14.84 -1.78
N THR A 199 4.83 -14.38 -0.69
CA THR A 199 6.00 -13.52 -0.74
C THR A 199 7.19 -14.24 -1.36
N GLU A 200 7.44 -15.50 -0.99
CA GLU A 200 8.48 -16.33 -1.60
C GLU A 200 8.29 -16.46 -3.12
N LEU A 201 7.06 -16.77 -3.58
CA LEU A 201 6.75 -16.87 -5.01
C LEU A 201 7.05 -15.58 -5.75
N LEU A 202 6.63 -14.44 -5.19
CA LEU A 202 6.81 -13.12 -5.80
C LEU A 202 8.24 -12.60 -5.67
N SER A 203 9.00 -13.03 -4.67
CA SER A 203 10.40 -12.65 -4.48
C SER A 203 11.31 -13.12 -5.61
N ARG A 204 10.85 -14.03 -6.45
CA ARG A 204 11.55 -14.46 -7.68
C ARG A 204 11.51 -13.40 -8.79
N PHE A 205 10.66 -12.38 -8.67
CA PHE A 205 10.52 -11.30 -9.67
C PHE A 205 11.36 -10.12 -9.24
N LYS A 206 12.50 -9.92 -9.92
CA LYS A 206 13.47 -8.85 -9.61
C LYS A 206 12.89 -7.44 -9.78
N GLU A 207 11.82 -7.32 -10.53
CA GLU A 207 11.12 -6.08 -10.82
C GLU A 207 10.33 -5.54 -9.61
N ILE A 208 9.95 -6.42 -8.66
CA ILE A 208 9.26 -6.01 -7.42
C ILE A 208 10.32 -5.53 -6.43
N GLU A 209 10.22 -4.26 -6.05
CA GLU A 209 11.20 -3.56 -5.21
C GLU A 209 10.78 -3.49 -3.74
N GLU A 210 9.48 -3.54 -3.46
CA GLU A 210 8.96 -3.49 -2.09
C GLU A 210 7.78 -4.46 -1.90
N PHE A 211 7.80 -5.17 -0.78
CA PHE A 211 6.68 -6.01 -0.33
C PHE A 211 6.01 -5.36 0.86
N LYS A 212 4.68 -5.22 0.80
CA LYS A 212 3.88 -4.67 1.90
C LYS A 212 3.14 -5.78 2.60
N SER A 213 3.61 -6.11 3.79
CA SER A 213 3.12 -7.23 4.60
C SER A 213 2.29 -6.74 5.77
N SER A 214 1.24 -7.48 6.11
CA SER A 214 0.50 -7.28 7.35
C SER A 214 1.27 -7.87 8.54
N PRO A 215 1.24 -7.24 9.73
CA PRO A 215 1.98 -7.67 10.92
C PRO A 215 1.61 -9.08 11.40
N PHE A 216 0.43 -9.59 11.07
CA PHE A 216 0.01 -10.93 11.49
C PHE A 216 0.91 -12.08 11.00
N TYR A 217 1.67 -11.87 9.95
CA TYR A 217 2.56 -12.89 9.40
C TYR A 217 3.99 -12.79 9.92
N GLN A 218 4.35 -11.72 10.61
CA GLN A 218 5.70 -11.51 11.13
C GLN A 218 5.95 -12.18 12.48
N LEU A 219 4.90 -12.45 13.26
CA LEU A 219 4.99 -13.11 14.57
C LEU A 219 5.36 -14.60 14.49
N LYS A 220 5.38 -15.20 13.30
CA LYS A 220 5.82 -16.59 13.06
C LYS A 220 7.27 -16.75 12.58
N ALA A 221 8.04 -15.68 12.52
CA ALA A 221 9.41 -15.68 11.98
C ALA A 221 10.48 -15.75 13.08
N ARG A 222 10.17 -16.46 14.18
CA ARG A 222 11.15 -16.87 15.20
C ARG A 222 11.16 -18.37 15.36
#